data_c45a53b6fb2f60ade18394f788681619
#
_entry.id   c45a53b6fb2f60ade18394f788681619
#
_cell.length_a   1.000
_cell.length_b   1.000
_cell.length_c   1.000
_cell.angle_alpha   90.00
_cell.angle_beta   90.00
_cell.angle_gamma   90.00
#
_symmetry.space_group_name_H-M   'P 1'
#
loop_
_entity.id
_entity.type
_entity.pdbx_description
1 polymer ?
#
loop_
_entity_poly.entity_id
_entity_poly.type
_entity_poly.pdbx_seq_one_letter_code
_entity_poly.pdbx_strand_id
1 'polypeptide(L)'
;MTDIFNILDYSIIGIYIVFMLAIGILMKKYADRGTDNYFVGGKEVPWWAAGISMVATTFAADTPLAVTGIVAVNGIAGNWIWWNFMFSGIFTVFLYSKLWHRAGVTTDAEFITLRYSGNPARFLRGFRALYLALPINCIILGWVTLGMTKLLSVITGMNPWTIIIILYILTTIYITISGIWGIIATDFFQFIIAMSGSVILMFFAINHVGGIDQLIISLNNQFGEGHHMLNMSPFNHPKILISTVLVWLGMQWWASWYPGA
;
A
#
# COMPACT_ATOMS: atom_id res chain seq x y z
N MET A 1 -5.22 12.92 -29.70
CA MET A 1 -5.15 11.74 -28.78
C MET A 1 -6.54 11.08 -28.87
N THR A 2 -6.61 9.89 -29.42
CA THR A 2 -7.84 9.11 -29.45
C THR A 2 -8.26 8.85 -28.02
N ASP A 3 -9.53 9.12 -27.71
CA ASP A 3 -10.10 8.84 -26.39
C ASP A 3 -9.88 7.37 -26.06
N ILE A 4 -8.92 7.11 -25.17
CA ILE A 4 -8.58 5.75 -24.71
C ILE A 4 -9.75 5.18 -23.92
N PHE A 5 -10.54 6.06 -23.29
CA PHE A 5 -11.73 5.71 -22.51
C PHE A 5 -12.98 5.64 -23.36
N ASN A 6 -13.66 4.49 -23.29
CA ASN A 6 -14.98 4.29 -23.85
C ASN A 6 -16.05 4.57 -22.78
N ILE A 7 -17.31 4.70 -23.21
CA ILE A 7 -18.46 4.89 -22.32
C ILE A 7 -18.58 3.76 -21.28
N LEU A 8 -18.12 2.55 -21.63
CA LEU A 8 -18.06 1.43 -20.70
C LEU A 8 -17.09 1.67 -19.54
N ASP A 9 -15.93 2.26 -19.81
CA ASP A 9 -14.92 2.54 -18.78
C ASP A 9 -15.42 3.56 -17.77
N TYR A 10 -16.05 4.64 -18.26
CA TYR A 10 -16.68 5.64 -17.38
C TYR A 10 -17.84 5.04 -16.57
N SER A 11 -18.60 4.11 -17.17
CA SER A 11 -19.70 3.42 -16.47
C SER A 11 -19.16 2.53 -15.35
N ILE A 12 -18.09 1.79 -15.58
CA ILE A 12 -17.45 0.93 -14.57
C ILE A 12 -16.92 1.77 -13.41
N ILE A 13 -16.24 2.88 -13.71
CA ILE A 13 -15.74 3.81 -12.69
C ILE A 13 -16.92 4.39 -11.88
N GLY A 14 -17.99 4.82 -12.57
CA GLY A 14 -19.17 5.36 -11.91
C GLY A 14 -19.84 4.34 -10.99
N ILE A 15 -20.04 3.11 -11.46
CA ILE A 15 -20.59 2.00 -10.67
C ILE A 15 -19.71 1.73 -9.45
N TYR A 16 -18.39 1.70 -9.63
CA TYR A 16 -17.45 1.50 -8.54
C TYR A 16 -17.56 2.58 -7.47
N ILE A 17 -17.62 3.86 -7.85
CA ILE A 17 -17.77 4.98 -6.92
C ILE A 17 -19.10 4.86 -6.16
N VAL A 18 -20.20 4.59 -6.84
CA VAL A 18 -21.52 4.39 -6.21
C VAL A 18 -21.49 3.21 -5.24
N PHE A 19 -20.87 2.11 -5.62
CA PHE A 19 -20.70 0.93 -4.77
C PHE A 19 -19.92 1.25 -3.50
N MET A 20 -18.81 1.98 -3.61
CA MET A 20 -17.98 2.41 -2.47
C MET A 20 -18.76 3.31 -1.51
N LEU A 21 -19.49 4.29 -2.03
CA LEU A 21 -20.32 5.18 -1.23
C LEU A 21 -21.47 4.42 -0.55
N ALA A 22 -22.09 3.46 -1.25
CA ALA A 22 -23.14 2.62 -0.68
C ALA A 22 -22.63 1.79 0.50
N ILE A 23 -21.46 1.15 0.37
CA ILE A 23 -20.81 0.45 1.49
C ILE A 23 -20.54 1.41 2.64
N GLY A 24 -20.00 2.61 2.37
CA GLY A 24 -19.75 3.63 3.38
C GLY A 24 -21.01 3.97 4.17
N ILE A 25 -22.13 4.19 3.49
CA ILE A 25 -23.43 4.49 4.10
C ILE A 25 -23.94 3.30 4.93
N LEU A 26 -23.83 2.09 4.40
CA LEU A 26 -24.25 0.86 5.11
C LEU A 26 -23.46 0.63 6.39
N MET A 27 -22.17 0.94 6.37
CA MET A 27 -21.28 0.77 7.52
C MET A 27 -21.37 1.89 8.54
N LYS A 28 -21.94 3.03 8.19
CA LYS A 28 -22.15 4.18 9.08
C LYS A 28 -22.77 3.78 10.42
N LYS A 29 -23.73 2.86 10.41
CA LYS A 29 -24.39 2.36 11.64
C LYS A 29 -23.44 1.77 12.67
N TYR A 30 -22.27 1.28 12.24
CA TYR A 30 -21.24 0.76 13.13
C TYR A 30 -20.33 1.89 13.63
N ALA A 31 -20.04 2.87 12.78
CA ALA A 31 -19.26 4.04 13.11
C ALA A 31 -19.96 4.93 14.16
N ASP A 32 -21.28 5.09 14.07
CA ASP A 32 -22.08 5.94 14.96
C ASP A 32 -22.21 5.39 16.39
N ARG A 33 -21.67 4.21 16.70
CA ARG A 33 -21.72 3.62 18.06
C ARG A 33 -20.75 4.27 19.06
N GLY A 34 -19.90 5.19 18.60
CA GLY A 34 -18.96 5.93 19.43
C GLY A 34 -17.57 6.05 18.83
N THR A 35 -16.72 6.85 19.46
CA THR A 35 -15.35 7.14 18.98
C THR A 35 -14.49 5.90 18.83
N ASP A 36 -14.58 4.94 19.75
CA ASP A 36 -13.82 3.71 19.69
C ASP A 36 -14.26 2.82 18.51
N ASN A 37 -15.55 2.80 18.21
CA ASN A 37 -16.06 2.09 17.04
C ASN A 37 -15.66 2.78 15.74
N TYR A 38 -15.65 4.11 15.73
CA TYR A 38 -15.27 4.89 14.56
C TYR A 38 -13.79 4.72 14.17
N PHE A 39 -12.88 4.77 15.17
CA PHE A 39 -11.43 4.78 14.89
C PHE A 39 -10.77 3.40 14.99
N VAL A 40 -11.23 2.50 15.88
CA VAL A 40 -10.60 1.20 16.14
C VAL A 40 -11.56 0.01 16.00
N GLY A 41 -12.76 0.24 15.47
CA GLY A 41 -13.73 -0.82 15.21
C GLY A 41 -14.29 -1.48 16.48
N GLY A 42 -14.19 -0.82 17.64
CA GLY A 42 -14.62 -1.38 18.93
C GLY A 42 -13.81 -2.61 19.37
N LYS A 43 -12.67 -2.88 18.75
CA LYS A 43 -11.84 -4.10 18.92
C LYS A 43 -12.58 -5.39 18.53
N GLU A 44 -13.60 -5.29 17.69
CA GLU A 44 -14.42 -6.43 17.22
C GLU A 44 -14.05 -6.88 15.81
N VAL A 45 -13.07 -6.21 15.17
CA VAL A 45 -12.63 -6.54 13.82
C VAL A 45 -12.00 -7.93 13.81
N PRO A 46 -12.51 -8.88 13.00
CA PRO A 46 -11.93 -10.21 12.91
C PRO A 46 -10.54 -10.16 12.26
N TRP A 47 -9.63 -11.03 12.72
CA TRP A 47 -8.23 -11.06 12.31
C TRP A 47 -8.02 -11.14 10.78
N TRP A 48 -8.86 -11.93 10.10
CA TRP A 48 -8.78 -12.06 8.64
C TRP A 48 -9.17 -10.79 7.90
N ALA A 49 -10.19 -10.07 8.39
CA ALA A 49 -10.63 -8.81 7.80
C ALA A 49 -9.58 -7.71 8.01
N ALA A 50 -9.01 -7.62 9.22
CA ALA A 50 -7.90 -6.73 9.49
C ALA A 50 -6.68 -7.04 8.61
N GLY A 51 -6.34 -8.33 8.44
CA GLY A 51 -5.24 -8.76 7.58
C GLY A 51 -5.45 -8.40 6.11
N ILE A 52 -6.64 -8.62 5.56
CA ILE A 52 -6.98 -8.25 4.17
C ILE A 52 -6.92 -6.73 3.99
N SER A 53 -7.49 -5.96 4.92
CA SER A 53 -7.47 -4.49 4.88
C SER A 53 -6.03 -3.96 4.92
N MET A 54 -5.15 -4.51 5.77
CA MET A 54 -3.73 -4.14 5.79
C MET A 54 -3.04 -4.38 4.45
N VAL A 55 -3.27 -5.53 3.82
CA VAL A 55 -2.68 -5.83 2.51
C VAL A 55 -3.25 -4.91 1.44
N ALA A 56 -4.58 -4.68 1.43
CA ALA A 56 -5.22 -3.78 0.48
C ALA A 56 -4.69 -2.34 0.59
N THR A 57 -4.52 -1.85 1.81
CA THR A 57 -3.99 -0.50 2.06
C THR A 57 -2.55 -0.34 1.57
N THR A 58 -1.73 -1.40 1.68
CA THR A 58 -0.33 -1.36 1.21
C THR A 58 -0.20 -1.61 -0.30
N PHE A 59 -1.19 -2.19 -0.94
CA PHE A 59 -1.25 -2.41 -2.39
C PHE A 59 -1.96 -1.23 -3.07
N ALA A 60 -1.33 -0.07 -3.03
CA ALA A 60 -1.83 1.14 -3.69
C ALA A 60 -1.35 1.25 -5.15
N ALA A 61 -1.82 2.26 -5.87
CA ALA A 61 -1.53 2.44 -7.29
C ALA A 61 -0.04 2.67 -7.61
N ASP A 62 0.71 3.17 -6.65
CA ASP A 62 2.17 3.37 -6.74
C ASP A 62 2.95 2.05 -6.73
N THR A 63 2.44 1.02 -6.06
CA THR A 63 3.13 -0.28 -5.91
C THR A 63 3.40 -0.95 -7.27
N PRO A 64 2.42 -1.18 -8.15
CA PRO A 64 2.69 -1.72 -9.48
C PRO A 64 3.65 -0.87 -10.31
N LEU A 65 3.54 0.46 -10.24
CA LEU A 65 4.42 1.38 -10.95
C LEU A 65 5.86 1.30 -10.44
N ALA A 66 6.05 1.33 -9.13
CA ALA A 66 7.37 1.24 -8.51
C ALA A 66 8.04 -0.12 -8.78
N VAL A 67 7.30 -1.23 -8.59
CA VAL A 67 7.80 -2.58 -8.83
C VAL A 67 8.18 -2.77 -10.29
N THR A 68 7.35 -2.34 -11.24
CA THR A 68 7.66 -2.41 -12.67
C THR A 68 8.92 -1.61 -13.00
N GLY A 69 9.06 -0.40 -12.46
CA GLY A 69 10.26 0.42 -12.66
C GLY A 69 11.53 -0.23 -12.09
N ILE A 70 11.46 -0.81 -10.90
CA ILE A 70 12.57 -1.51 -10.27
C ILE A 70 13.00 -2.73 -11.09
N VAL A 71 12.02 -3.54 -11.53
CA VAL A 71 12.31 -4.74 -12.35
C VAL A 71 12.89 -4.36 -13.70
N ALA A 72 12.38 -3.31 -14.34
CA ALA A 72 12.90 -2.86 -15.63
C ALA A 72 14.38 -2.43 -15.57
N VAL A 73 14.83 -1.86 -14.45
CA VAL A 73 16.21 -1.36 -14.28
C VAL A 73 17.14 -2.41 -13.66
N ASN A 74 16.67 -3.16 -12.68
CA ASN A 74 17.49 -4.02 -11.83
C ASN A 74 17.11 -5.51 -11.93
N GLY A 75 16.19 -5.88 -12.82
CA GLY A 75 15.69 -7.25 -12.89
C GLY A 75 14.88 -7.65 -11.65
N ILE A 76 14.52 -8.93 -11.58
CA ILE A 76 13.68 -9.48 -10.50
C ILE A 76 14.34 -9.29 -9.12
N ALA A 77 15.66 -9.45 -9.05
CA ALA A 77 16.41 -9.26 -7.79
C ALA A 77 16.27 -7.85 -7.20
N GLY A 78 15.98 -6.83 -8.03
CA GLY A 78 15.71 -5.48 -7.53
C GLY A 78 14.55 -5.40 -6.54
N ASN A 79 13.59 -6.33 -6.62
CA ASN A 79 12.44 -6.37 -5.72
C ASN A 79 12.79 -6.74 -4.27
N TRP A 80 14.01 -7.12 -3.97
CA TRP A 80 14.44 -7.31 -2.58
C TRP A 80 14.29 -6.04 -1.75
N ILE A 81 14.25 -4.87 -2.36
CA ILE A 81 13.89 -3.62 -1.68
C ILE A 81 12.46 -3.64 -1.11
N TRP A 82 11.55 -4.43 -1.71
CA TRP A 82 10.20 -4.68 -1.21
C TRP A 82 10.13 -5.97 -0.37
N TRP A 83 10.71 -7.05 -0.85
CA TRP A 83 10.60 -8.36 -0.19
C TRP A 83 11.23 -8.41 1.19
N ASN A 84 12.18 -7.52 1.48
CA ASN A 84 12.76 -7.45 2.82
C ASN A 84 11.73 -7.05 3.91
N PHE A 85 10.61 -6.38 3.55
CA PHE A 85 9.50 -6.11 4.48
C PHE A 85 8.86 -7.36 5.07
N MET A 86 8.99 -8.50 4.40
CA MET A 86 8.52 -9.79 4.91
C MET A 86 9.16 -10.12 6.27
N PHE A 87 10.42 -9.80 6.47
CA PHE A 87 11.12 -10.08 7.73
C PHE A 87 10.53 -9.26 8.89
N SER A 88 10.32 -7.95 8.71
CA SER A 88 9.69 -7.13 9.74
C SER A 88 8.25 -7.57 10.02
N GLY A 89 7.49 -7.95 8.98
CA GLY A 89 6.14 -8.49 9.11
C GLY A 89 6.11 -9.78 9.94
N ILE A 90 7.01 -10.72 9.68
CA ILE A 90 7.13 -11.97 10.45
C ILE A 90 7.41 -11.67 11.93
N PHE A 91 8.37 -10.77 12.23
CA PHE A 91 8.66 -10.38 13.61
C PHE A 91 7.48 -9.69 14.28
N THR A 92 6.79 -8.81 13.56
CA THR A 92 5.58 -8.16 14.07
C THR A 92 4.52 -9.19 14.47
N VAL A 93 4.24 -10.15 13.60
CA VAL A 93 3.22 -11.18 13.86
C VAL A 93 3.61 -12.11 15.03
N PHE A 94 4.81 -12.65 15.03
CA PHE A 94 5.19 -13.67 15.99
C PHE A 94 5.65 -13.14 17.36
N LEU A 95 6.27 -11.97 17.39
CA LEU A 95 6.84 -11.41 18.61
C LEU A 95 6.06 -10.21 19.14
N TYR A 96 5.79 -9.23 18.29
CA TYR A 96 5.30 -7.92 18.75
C TYR A 96 3.77 -7.86 18.89
N SER A 97 2.99 -8.55 18.07
CA SER A 97 1.52 -8.48 18.13
C SER A 97 0.96 -8.84 19.50
N LYS A 98 1.49 -9.91 20.12
CA LYS A 98 1.11 -10.32 21.46
C LYS A 98 1.49 -9.31 22.54
N LEU A 99 2.64 -8.65 22.37
CA LEU A 99 3.12 -7.63 23.32
C LEU A 99 2.27 -6.35 23.20
N TRP A 100 1.93 -5.93 21.98
CA TRP A 100 1.02 -4.81 21.75
C TRP A 100 -0.37 -5.06 22.32
N HIS A 101 -0.94 -6.24 22.09
CA HIS A 101 -2.23 -6.60 22.67
C HIS A 101 -2.22 -6.55 24.20
N ARG A 102 -1.15 -7.03 24.83
CA ARG A 102 -0.98 -6.98 26.28
C ARG A 102 -0.79 -5.56 26.83
N ALA A 103 -0.19 -4.67 26.06
CA ALA A 103 0.00 -3.27 26.44
C ALA A 103 -1.32 -2.51 26.64
N GLY A 104 -2.40 -2.96 25.98
CA GLY A 104 -3.74 -2.39 26.13
C GLY A 104 -3.90 -0.96 25.63
N VAL A 105 -2.92 -0.45 24.87
CA VAL A 105 -2.93 0.91 24.31
C VAL A 105 -3.71 0.95 22.99
N THR A 106 -4.41 2.05 22.76
CA THR A 106 -5.15 2.27 21.51
C THR A 106 -4.28 2.89 20.44
N THR A 107 -3.32 3.71 20.83
CA THR A 107 -2.42 4.39 19.90
C THR A 107 -0.96 4.16 20.26
N ASP A 108 -0.12 4.19 19.24
CA ASP A 108 1.33 4.11 19.42
C ASP A 108 1.88 5.25 20.30
N ALA A 109 1.26 6.44 20.24
CA ALA A 109 1.61 7.56 21.11
C ALA A 109 1.30 7.29 22.59
N GLU A 110 0.30 6.48 22.91
CA GLU A 110 -0.02 6.10 24.30
C GLU A 110 1.04 5.19 24.90
N PHE A 111 1.71 4.37 24.10
CA PHE A 111 2.80 3.52 24.57
C PHE A 111 3.91 4.30 25.27
N ILE A 112 4.13 5.55 24.86
CA ILE A 112 5.12 6.44 25.50
C ILE A 112 4.75 6.69 26.96
N THR A 113 3.46 6.88 27.25
CA THR A 113 3.01 7.14 28.62
C THR A 113 2.99 5.92 29.53
N LEU A 114 3.01 4.70 28.95
CA LEU A 114 3.22 3.48 29.72
C LEU A 114 4.66 3.36 30.21
N ARG A 115 5.61 3.82 29.40
CA ARG A 115 7.05 3.62 29.67
C ARG A 115 7.71 4.80 30.35
N TYR A 116 7.21 6.01 30.12
CA TYR A 116 7.81 7.25 30.60
C TYR A 116 6.75 8.07 31.34
N SER A 117 7.19 8.91 32.30
CA SER A 117 6.33 9.75 33.10
C SER A 117 6.75 11.23 33.07
N GLY A 118 5.90 12.10 33.57
CA GLY A 118 6.18 13.53 33.72
C GLY A 118 6.10 14.33 32.41
N ASN A 119 6.62 15.56 32.46
CA ASN A 119 6.57 16.51 31.34
C ASN A 119 7.35 16.05 30.10
N PRO A 120 8.54 15.39 30.22
CA PRO A 120 9.23 14.85 29.06
C PRO A 120 8.40 13.81 28.28
N ALA A 121 7.65 12.96 28.97
CA ALA A 121 6.77 11.98 28.34
C ALA A 121 5.62 12.64 27.57
N ARG A 122 5.02 13.70 28.15
CA ARG A 122 3.97 14.48 27.49
C ARG A 122 4.51 15.16 26.21
N PHE A 123 5.68 15.76 26.32
CA PHE A 123 6.32 16.39 25.17
C PHE A 123 6.62 15.36 24.06
N LEU A 124 7.24 14.23 24.41
CA LEU A 124 7.57 13.18 23.44
C LEU A 124 6.32 12.59 22.79
N ARG A 125 5.24 12.37 23.57
CA ARG A 125 3.95 11.90 23.04
C ARG A 125 3.37 12.90 22.04
N GLY A 126 3.33 14.18 22.39
CA GLY A 126 2.83 15.24 21.51
C GLY A 126 3.67 15.41 20.25
N PHE A 127 4.99 15.43 20.39
CA PHE A 127 5.92 15.50 19.27
C PHE A 127 5.74 14.31 18.32
N ARG A 128 5.69 13.08 18.84
CA ARG A 128 5.51 11.89 18.03
C ARG A 128 4.16 11.89 17.30
N ALA A 129 3.09 12.24 17.99
CA ALA A 129 1.77 12.34 17.37
C ALA A 129 1.77 13.37 16.22
N LEU A 130 2.34 14.54 16.43
CA LEU A 130 2.45 15.58 15.40
C LEU A 130 3.36 15.16 14.25
N TYR A 131 4.51 14.56 14.56
CA TYR A 131 5.46 14.09 13.55
C TYR A 131 4.87 13.01 12.63
N LEU A 132 4.13 12.07 13.19
CA LEU A 132 3.47 11.03 12.40
C LEU A 132 2.27 11.57 11.64
N ALA A 133 1.44 12.39 12.28
CA ALA A 133 0.21 12.90 11.67
C ALA A 133 0.48 13.87 10.51
N LEU A 134 1.50 14.70 10.56
CA LEU A 134 1.76 15.70 9.54
C LEU A 134 2.87 15.28 8.56
N PRO A 135 4.18 15.36 8.89
CA PRO A 135 5.21 15.14 7.87
C PRO A 135 5.15 13.73 7.28
N ILE A 136 5.01 12.70 8.10
CA ILE A 136 5.00 11.32 7.60
C ILE A 136 3.77 11.05 6.73
N ASN A 137 2.57 11.38 7.22
CA ASN A 137 1.36 11.20 6.42
C ASN A 137 1.33 12.06 5.17
N CYS A 138 1.82 13.30 5.21
CA CYS A 138 1.90 14.13 4.01
C CYS A 138 2.84 13.53 2.95
N ILE A 139 3.97 12.94 3.36
CA ILE A 139 4.88 12.26 2.44
C ILE A 139 4.20 11.04 1.82
N ILE A 140 3.54 10.20 2.62
CA ILE A 140 2.85 8.99 2.14
C ILE A 140 1.70 9.37 1.20
N LEU A 141 0.85 10.30 1.60
CA LEU A 141 -0.26 10.78 0.77
C LEU A 141 0.24 11.40 -0.54
N GLY A 142 1.32 12.20 -0.48
CA GLY A 142 1.93 12.80 -1.67
C GLY A 142 2.44 11.75 -2.65
N TRP A 143 3.14 10.75 -2.16
CA TRP A 143 3.66 9.64 -2.95
C TRP A 143 2.54 8.83 -3.63
N VAL A 144 1.55 8.34 -2.85
CA VAL A 144 0.42 7.56 -3.39
C VAL A 144 -0.39 8.38 -4.40
N THR A 145 -0.66 9.65 -4.06
CA THR A 145 -1.38 10.58 -4.95
C THR A 145 -0.62 10.81 -6.25
N LEU A 146 0.70 10.95 -6.20
CA LEU A 146 1.53 11.12 -7.39
C LEU A 146 1.43 9.89 -8.31
N GLY A 147 1.48 8.68 -7.76
CA GLY A 147 1.32 7.44 -8.51
C GLY A 147 -0.03 7.37 -9.24
N MET A 148 -1.12 7.59 -8.50
CA MET A 148 -2.47 7.56 -9.06
C MET A 148 -2.70 8.68 -10.08
N THR A 149 -2.20 9.88 -9.80
CA THR A 149 -2.35 11.03 -10.71
C THR A 149 -1.62 10.79 -12.03
N LYS A 150 -0.40 10.24 -12.01
CA LYS A 150 0.33 9.87 -13.22
C LYS A 150 -0.44 8.85 -14.05
N LEU A 151 -0.95 7.81 -13.42
CA LEU A 151 -1.73 6.76 -14.08
C LEU A 151 -2.99 7.35 -14.73
N LEU A 152 -3.80 8.06 -13.95
CA LEU A 152 -5.04 8.65 -14.45
C LEU A 152 -4.80 9.73 -15.52
N SER A 153 -3.77 10.57 -15.38
CA SER A 153 -3.49 11.60 -16.39
C SER A 153 -3.09 11.01 -17.74
N VAL A 154 -2.37 9.90 -17.75
CA VAL A 154 -2.01 9.19 -19.00
C VAL A 154 -3.24 8.56 -19.65
N ILE A 155 -4.14 7.98 -18.85
CA ILE A 155 -5.30 7.25 -19.36
C ILE A 155 -6.42 8.21 -19.78
N THR A 156 -6.73 9.23 -18.95
CA THR A 156 -7.87 10.14 -19.18
C THR A 156 -7.49 11.42 -19.93
N GLY A 157 -6.22 11.78 -19.98
CA GLY A 157 -5.76 13.07 -20.50
C GLY A 157 -6.13 14.28 -19.63
N MET A 158 -6.70 14.06 -18.44
CA MET A 158 -7.13 15.11 -17.53
C MET A 158 -5.95 15.83 -16.89
N ASN A 159 -6.16 17.10 -16.50
CA ASN A 159 -5.18 17.86 -15.74
C ASN A 159 -4.90 17.20 -14.38
N PRO A 160 -3.64 17.01 -13.99
CA PRO A 160 -3.26 16.41 -12.71
C PRO A 160 -3.94 17.04 -11.48
N TRP A 161 -4.08 18.34 -11.43
CA TRP A 161 -4.72 19.04 -10.31
C TRP A 161 -6.20 18.73 -10.19
N THR A 162 -6.89 18.61 -11.32
CA THR A 162 -8.31 18.22 -11.33
C THR A 162 -8.48 16.81 -10.78
N ILE A 163 -7.61 15.88 -11.18
CA ILE A 163 -7.61 14.50 -10.66
C ILE A 163 -7.39 14.50 -9.14
N ILE A 164 -6.39 15.23 -8.64
CA ILE A 164 -6.10 15.32 -7.22
C ILE A 164 -7.32 15.80 -6.44
N ILE A 165 -7.94 16.89 -6.87
CA ILE A 165 -9.09 17.49 -6.19
C ILE A 165 -10.26 16.50 -6.13
N ILE A 166 -10.57 15.84 -7.25
CA ILE A 166 -11.65 14.85 -7.30
C ILE A 166 -11.38 13.69 -6.36
N LEU A 167 -10.16 13.11 -6.40
CA LEU A 167 -9.80 11.99 -5.55
C LEU A 167 -9.89 12.35 -4.06
N TYR A 168 -9.35 13.51 -3.66
CA TYR A 168 -9.38 13.93 -2.26
C TYR A 168 -10.81 14.20 -1.77
N ILE A 169 -11.65 14.84 -2.57
CA ILE A 169 -13.06 15.08 -2.21
C ILE A 169 -13.79 13.75 -2.01
N LEU A 170 -13.70 12.84 -3.00
CA LEU A 170 -14.36 11.54 -2.93
C LEU A 170 -13.90 10.72 -1.72
N THR A 171 -12.58 10.65 -1.51
CA THR A 171 -11.99 9.89 -0.42
C THR A 171 -12.39 10.46 0.93
N THR A 172 -12.34 11.79 1.08
CA THR A 172 -12.71 12.46 2.33
C THR A 172 -14.18 12.23 2.68
N ILE A 173 -15.09 12.37 1.72
CA ILE A 173 -16.53 12.12 1.94
C ILE A 173 -16.75 10.68 2.40
N TYR A 174 -16.19 9.73 1.69
CA TYR A 174 -16.36 8.32 1.97
C TYR A 174 -15.81 7.92 3.35
N ILE A 175 -14.56 8.30 3.68
CA ILE A 175 -13.93 7.96 4.96
C ILE A 175 -14.67 8.62 6.14
N THR A 176 -15.08 9.88 5.99
CA THR A 176 -15.77 10.61 7.05
C THR A 176 -17.12 9.96 7.41
N ILE A 177 -17.82 9.42 6.41
CA ILE A 177 -19.14 8.79 6.64
C ILE A 177 -18.97 7.39 7.24
N SER A 178 -17.98 6.63 6.79
CA SER A 178 -17.91 5.18 7.03
C SER A 178 -17.12 4.77 8.28
N GLY A 179 -16.18 5.61 8.73
CA GLY A 179 -15.21 5.19 9.74
C GLY A 179 -14.42 3.94 9.32
N ILE A 180 -13.77 3.30 10.29
CA ILE A 180 -12.89 2.15 10.01
C ILE A 180 -13.64 0.92 9.45
N TRP A 181 -14.88 0.69 9.87
CA TRP A 181 -15.66 -0.43 9.37
C TRP A 181 -15.96 -0.34 7.88
N GLY A 182 -16.23 0.87 7.38
CA GLY A 182 -16.40 1.10 5.95
C GLY A 182 -15.11 0.89 5.18
N ILE A 183 -13.97 1.36 5.72
CA ILE A 183 -12.66 1.16 5.12
C ILE A 183 -12.38 -0.35 4.99
N ILE A 184 -12.50 -1.12 6.06
CA ILE A 184 -12.26 -2.57 6.05
C ILE A 184 -13.17 -3.29 5.04
N ALA A 185 -14.44 -2.93 4.99
CA ALA A 185 -15.38 -3.53 4.05
C ALA A 185 -15.03 -3.22 2.58
N THR A 186 -14.63 -1.98 2.29
CA THR A 186 -14.22 -1.60 0.93
C THR A 186 -12.89 -2.20 0.54
N ASP A 187 -11.93 -2.27 1.47
CA ASP A 187 -10.63 -2.88 1.26
C ASP A 187 -10.74 -4.35 0.85
N PHE A 188 -11.71 -5.08 1.40
CA PHE A 188 -11.97 -6.46 1.01
C PHE A 188 -12.27 -6.59 -0.49
N PHE A 189 -13.16 -5.74 -1.01
CA PHE A 189 -13.50 -5.75 -2.43
C PHE A 189 -12.35 -5.21 -3.28
N GLN A 190 -11.68 -4.16 -2.83
CA GLN A 190 -10.51 -3.59 -3.49
C GLN A 190 -9.38 -4.61 -3.63
N PHE A 191 -9.13 -5.39 -2.59
CA PHE A 191 -8.15 -6.47 -2.62
C PHE A 191 -8.47 -7.50 -3.71
N ILE A 192 -9.71 -7.97 -3.78
CA ILE A 192 -10.13 -8.94 -4.80
C ILE A 192 -9.95 -8.36 -6.21
N ILE A 193 -10.40 -7.12 -6.42
CA ILE A 193 -10.30 -6.46 -7.73
C ILE A 193 -8.82 -6.26 -8.11
N ALA A 194 -8.01 -5.77 -7.20
CA ALA A 194 -6.59 -5.49 -7.44
C ALA A 194 -5.80 -6.78 -7.74
N MET A 195 -6.00 -7.83 -6.96
CA MET A 195 -5.33 -9.12 -7.18
C MET A 195 -5.78 -9.78 -8.48
N SER A 196 -7.09 -9.81 -8.75
CA SER A 196 -7.63 -10.34 -10.01
C SER A 196 -7.10 -9.55 -11.22
N GLY A 197 -7.13 -8.23 -11.13
CA GLY A 197 -6.60 -7.35 -12.18
C GLY A 197 -5.11 -7.57 -12.44
N SER A 198 -4.32 -7.75 -11.40
CA SER A 198 -2.87 -8.03 -11.52
C SER A 198 -2.60 -9.37 -12.20
N VAL A 199 -3.37 -10.41 -11.86
CA VAL A 199 -3.26 -11.74 -12.50
C VAL A 199 -3.67 -11.67 -13.96
N ILE A 200 -4.77 -11.00 -14.26
CA ILE A 200 -5.25 -10.81 -15.64
C ILE A 200 -4.21 -10.05 -16.45
N LEU A 201 -3.66 -8.95 -15.91
CA LEU A 201 -2.62 -8.16 -16.57
C LEU A 201 -1.38 -9.00 -16.86
N MET A 202 -0.97 -9.88 -15.95
CA MET A 202 0.15 -10.79 -16.14
C MET A 202 -0.08 -11.69 -17.37
N PHE A 203 -1.26 -12.29 -17.50
CA PHE A 203 -1.59 -13.13 -18.67
C PHE A 203 -1.60 -12.33 -19.96
N PHE A 204 -2.18 -11.14 -19.98
CA PHE A 204 -2.15 -10.29 -21.16
C PHE A 204 -0.73 -9.86 -21.53
N ALA A 205 0.09 -9.48 -20.57
CA ALA A 205 1.47 -9.08 -20.81
C ALA A 205 2.31 -10.24 -21.40
N ILE A 206 2.20 -11.43 -20.83
CA ILE A 206 2.91 -12.63 -21.33
C ILE A 206 2.45 -12.97 -22.76
N ASN A 207 1.14 -12.96 -23.02
CA ASN A 207 0.61 -13.25 -24.35
C ASN A 207 1.02 -12.19 -25.38
N HIS A 208 1.07 -10.91 -24.98
CA HIS A 208 1.48 -9.83 -25.87
C HIS A 208 2.93 -9.97 -26.34
N VAL A 209 3.81 -10.50 -25.52
CA VAL A 209 5.22 -10.75 -25.85
C VAL A 209 5.40 -12.05 -26.68
N GLY A 210 4.36 -12.89 -26.77
CA GLY A 210 4.42 -14.16 -27.48
C GLY A 210 4.75 -15.37 -26.59
N GLY A 211 4.52 -15.24 -25.27
CA GLY A 211 4.75 -16.29 -24.29
C GLY A 211 6.08 -16.15 -23.54
N ILE A 212 6.28 -17.02 -22.56
CA ILE A 212 7.46 -16.97 -21.67
C ILE A 212 8.75 -17.25 -22.46
N ASP A 213 8.73 -18.17 -23.39
CA ASP A 213 9.91 -18.52 -24.20
C ASP A 213 10.36 -17.32 -25.04
N GLN A 214 9.40 -16.62 -25.67
CA GLN A 214 9.71 -15.44 -26.46
C GLN A 214 10.19 -14.28 -25.59
N LEU A 215 9.68 -14.16 -24.36
CA LEU A 215 10.19 -13.20 -23.38
C LEU A 215 11.66 -13.45 -23.06
N ILE A 216 12.03 -14.71 -22.81
CA ILE A 216 13.42 -15.10 -22.51
C ILE A 216 14.34 -14.80 -23.71
N ILE A 217 13.92 -15.17 -24.94
CA ILE A 217 14.66 -14.88 -26.15
C ILE A 217 14.85 -13.36 -26.32
N SER A 218 13.81 -12.58 -26.12
CA SER A 218 13.87 -11.12 -26.24
C SER A 218 14.81 -10.48 -25.22
N LEU A 219 14.79 -10.98 -23.98
CA LEU A 219 15.71 -10.53 -22.92
C LEU A 219 17.17 -10.90 -23.26
N ASN A 220 17.43 -12.12 -23.74
CA ASN A 220 18.75 -12.54 -24.16
C ASN A 220 19.28 -11.70 -25.34
N ASN A 221 18.42 -11.36 -26.29
CA ASN A 221 18.76 -10.48 -27.41
C ASN A 221 19.09 -9.05 -26.98
N GLN A 222 18.38 -8.56 -25.96
CA GLN A 222 18.54 -7.18 -25.50
C GLN A 222 19.70 -7.00 -24.51
N PHE A 223 19.93 -7.97 -23.63
CA PHE A 223 20.89 -7.86 -22.51
C PHE A 223 22.07 -8.82 -22.62
N GLY A 224 22.10 -9.73 -23.62
CA GLY A 224 23.09 -10.78 -23.80
C GLY A 224 22.75 -12.04 -22.99
N GLU A 225 23.37 -13.15 -23.39
CA GLU A 225 23.23 -14.43 -22.69
C GLU A 225 23.84 -14.35 -21.29
N GLY A 226 23.15 -14.95 -20.30
CA GLY A 226 23.59 -14.93 -18.90
C GLY A 226 23.28 -13.61 -18.15
N HIS A 227 22.42 -12.75 -18.71
CA HIS A 227 22.00 -11.51 -18.04
C HIS A 227 21.35 -11.77 -16.69
N HIS A 228 21.42 -10.80 -15.79
CA HIS A 228 20.93 -10.89 -14.43
C HIS A 228 19.42 -10.59 -14.26
N MET A 229 18.72 -10.21 -15.34
CA MET A 229 17.34 -9.71 -15.27
C MET A 229 16.34 -10.71 -14.68
N LEU A 230 16.54 -12.01 -14.90
CA LEU A 230 15.69 -13.09 -14.39
C LEU A 230 16.17 -13.68 -13.05
N ASN A 231 17.32 -13.24 -12.55
CA ASN A 231 17.84 -13.75 -11.28
C ASN A 231 16.99 -13.26 -10.11
N MET A 232 16.55 -14.18 -9.27
CA MET A 232 15.84 -13.86 -8.04
C MET A 232 16.79 -13.51 -6.88
N SER A 233 18.02 -14.05 -6.92
CA SER A 233 19.02 -13.84 -5.86
C SER A 233 19.72 -12.49 -6.03
N PRO A 234 19.80 -11.66 -4.97
CA PRO A 234 20.50 -10.40 -5.03
C PRO A 234 22.02 -10.54 -4.82
N PHE A 235 22.51 -11.72 -4.38
CA PHE A 235 23.91 -11.89 -3.93
C PHE A 235 24.94 -11.83 -5.07
N ASN A 236 24.58 -12.18 -6.28
CA ASN A 236 25.48 -12.12 -7.44
C ASN A 236 25.00 -11.08 -8.47
N HIS A 237 24.33 -10.05 -8.02
CA HIS A 237 23.77 -9.03 -8.90
C HIS A 237 24.81 -7.94 -9.19
N PRO A 238 25.05 -7.54 -10.45
CA PRO A 238 26.12 -6.60 -10.80
C PRO A 238 25.93 -5.19 -10.24
N LYS A 239 24.67 -4.79 -9.97
CA LYS A 239 24.33 -3.46 -9.47
C LYS A 239 23.92 -3.43 -7.99
N ILE A 240 23.61 -4.58 -7.40
CA ILE A 240 23.16 -4.69 -6.00
C ILE A 240 24.30 -5.31 -5.21
N LEU A 241 24.97 -4.49 -4.42
CA LEU A 241 26.04 -4.95 -3.54
C LEU A 241 25.47 -5.75 -2.36
N ILE A 242 26.20 -6.73 -1.86
CA ILE A 242 25.84 -7.48 -0.65
C ILE A 242 25.62 -6.54 0.52
N SER A 243 26.44 -5.49 0.65
CA SER A 243 26.27 -4.45 1.67
C SER A 243 24.90 -3.75 1.57
N THR A 244 24.39 -3.51 0.37
CA THR A 244 23.06 -2.94 0.16
C THR A 244 21.96 -3.88 0.66
N VAL A 245 22.07 -5.17 0.39
CA VAL A 245 21.12 -6.18 0.88
C VAL A 245 21.14 -6.24 2.41
N LEU A 246 22.33 -6.24 3.01
CA LEU A 246 22.47 -6.23 4.47
C LEU A 246 21.91 -4.96 5.10
N VAL A 247 22.06 -3.80 4.45
CA VAL A 247 21.47 -2.55 4.90
C VAL A 247 19.94 -2.62 4.82
N TRP A 248 19.36 -3.14 3.73
CA TRP A 248 17.91 -3.32 3.63
C TRP A 248 17.38 -4.21 4.75
N LEU A 249 17.99 -5.37 4.96
CA LEU A 249 17.61 -6.28 6.05
C LEU A 249 17.77 -5.62 7.42
N GLY A 250 18.89 -4.94 7.68
CA GLY A 250 19.16 -4.26 8.93
C GLY A 250 18.21 -3.08 9.19
N MET A 251 17.89 -2.28 8.17
CA MET A 251 16.93 -1.19 8.28
C MET A 251 15.52 -1.69 8.62
N GLN A 252 15.08 -2.78 8.02
CA GLN A 252 13.77 -3.35 8.30
C GLN A 252 13.63 -3.85 9.74
N TRP A 253 14.69 -4.31 10.32
CA TRP A 253 14.68 -4.75 11.70
C TRP A 253 14.74 -3.62 12.72
N TRP A 254 15.50 -2.57 12.40
CA TRP A 254 15.90 -1.55 13.35
C TRP A 254 15.14 -0.25 13.19
N ALA A 255 14.96 0.20 11.99
CA ALA A 255 14.44 1.52 11.66
C ALA A 255 13.11 1.51 10.93
N SER A 256 12.75 0.41 10.29
CA SER A 256 11.48 0.31 9.60
C SER A 256 10.37 0.05 10.60
N TRP A 257 9.82 1.12 11.02
CA TRP A 257 8.61 1.12 11.75
C TRP A 257 7.48 1.54 10.82
N TYR A 258 6.56 0.64 10.57
CA TYR A 258 5.37 0.95 9.81
C TYR A 258 4.26 1.34 10.79
N PRO A 259 3.97 2.65 10.91
CA PRO A 259 2.87 3.11 11.76
C PRO A 259 1.59 2.94 10.98
N GLY A 260 0.89 1.93 11.10
CA GLY A 260 -0.37 1.80 10.38
C GLY A 260 -0.84 0.39 10.29
N ALA A 261 -0.17 -0.41 11.01
CA ALA A 261 -0.61 -1.77 11.23
C ALA A 261 -1.40 -1.87 12.53
#